data_f227037211b780d6419425f12af4e367
#
_entry.id   f227037211b780d6419425f12af4e367
#
_cell.length_a   1.000
_cell.length_b   1.000
_cell.length_c   1.000
_cell.angle_alpha   90.00
_cell.angle_beta   90.00
_cell.angle_gamma   90.00
#
_symmetry.space_group_name_H-M   'P 1'
#
loop_
_entity.id
_entity.type
_entity.pdbx_description
1 polymer ?
#
loop_
_entity_poly.entity_id
_entity_poly.type
_entity_poly.pdbx_seq_one_letter_code
_entity_poly.pdbx_strand_id
1 'polypeptide(L)'
;MKNLITSIALLASVGGAMAQKTVLPEVKVRGQYNANPMQLQELSMDILVMGQTAVTTMEMTFYNPNDRVMEGEFEFPLSNGQEVSRFALDIDGKLREGVVVDKALGRQAFEDIARRNVDPGLLEKTEGNNFRARVYPMPAQGVRRILIAFEQELSQKDGRDFYFLPIASGVKLKHFKLRTEVVSRMVKADIENTLQLNFGQSRNSYISEVKKDNYTLDKNIGLTFPKIDKPQLLTASKGTDSYLYGNIALEKQSLREKEKPKRIGILWDCSSSSQKRDFAKEFALL
;
A
#
# COMPACT_ATOMS: atom_id res chain seq x y z
N MET A 1 13.20 -35.48 24.66
CA MET A 1 13.28 -34.02 24.78
C MET A 1 14.33 -33.51 23.77
N LYS A 2 14.08 -33.56 22.49
CA LYS A 2 14.90 -32.98 21.42
C LYS A 2 13.96 -32.95 20.24
N ASN A 3 13.31 -31.82 19.92
CA ASN A 3 12.65 -31.49 18.64
C ASN A 3 11.73 -30.25 18.77
N LEU A 4 12.22 -29.17 19.42
CA LEU A 4 11.41 -27.94 19.53
C LEU A 4 12.17 -26.65 19.18
N ILE A 5 13.26 -26.71 18.42
CA ILE A 5 14.07 -25.49 18.14
C ILE A 5 14.21 -25.20 16.61
N THR A 6 13.59 -25.98 15.72
CA THR A 6 13.87 -25.86 14.27
C THR A 6 12.86 -25.01 13.50
N SER A 7 11.79 -24.51 14.10
CA SER A 7 10.72 -23.80 13.38
C SER A 7 10.81 -22.26 13.39
N ILE A 8 11.72 -21.66 14.16
CA ILE A 8 11.81 -20.18 14.28
C ILE A 8 12.85 -19.56 13.34
N ALA A 9 13.74 -20.36 12.76
CA ALA A 9 14.82 -19.84 11.92
C ALA A 9 14.46 -19.55 10.45
N LEU A 10 13.26 -19.92 9.97
CA LEU A 10 12.90 -19.80 8.54
C LEU A 10 12.29 -18.46 8.15
N LEU A 11 11.90 -17.62 9.11
CA LEU A 11 11.35 -16.28 8.84
C LEU A 11 12.44 -15.20 8.64
N ALA A 12 13.68 -15.49 8.94
CA ALA A 12 14.78 -14.52 8.85
C ALA A 12 15.49 -14.49 7.47
N SER A 13 15.25 -15.44 6.58
CA SER A 13 15.96 -15.55 5.28
C SER A 13 15.22 -15.03 4.06
N VAL A 14 14.08 -14.36 4.22
CA VAL A 14 13.36 -13.67 3.10
C VAL A 14 13.95 -12.28 2.79
N GLY A 15 15.09 -11.92 3.40
CA GLY A 15 15.77 -10.63 3.28
C GLY A 15 16.57 -10.39 1.98
N GLY A 16 16.31 -11.07 0.89
CA GLY A 16 17.04 -10.90 -0.38
C GLY A 16 16.27 -10.19 -1.50
N ALA A 17 15.00 -9.88 -1.33
CA ALA A 17 14.29 -9.00 -2.27
C ALA A 17 14.56 -7.56 -1.85
N MET A 18 15.11 -6.76 -2.73
CA MET A 18 15.39 -5.33 -2.56
C MET A 18 14.38 -4.70 -1.61
N ALA A 19 14.86 -4.25 -0.45
CA ALA A 19 14.07 -3.52 0.53
C ALA A 19 13.57 -2.23 -0.15
N GLN A 20 12.43 -2.30 -0.79
CA GLN A 20 11.70 -1.13 -1.22
C GLN A 20 11.32 -0.41 0.06
N LYS A 21 12.00 0.71 0.33
CA LYS A 21 11.75 1.56 1.47
C LYS A 21 10.37 2.20 1.26
N THR A 22 9.32 1.44 1.57
CA THR A 22 7.99 2.00 1.60
C THR A 22 7.92 2.87 2.83
N VAL A 23 7.94 4.14 2.60
CA VAL A 23 7.81 5.13 3.65
C VAL A 23 6.32 5.33 3.86
N LEU A 24 5.91 5.48 5.12
CA LEU A 24 4.56 5.93 5.44
C LEU A 24 4.24 7.20 4.66
N PRO A 25 2.99 7.40 4.24
CA PRO A 25 2.57 8.67 3.67
C PRO A 25 2.94 9.82 4.59
N GLU A 26 3.47 10.88 4.03
CA GLU A 26 3.87 12.07 4.78
C GLU A 26 3.28 13.34 4.17
N VAL A 27 3.15 14.37 5.00
CA VAL A 27 2.81 15.72 4.54
C VAL A 27 3.99 16.63 4.83
N LYS A 28 4.65 17.08 3.77
CA LYS A 28 5.74 18.05 3.83
C LYS A 28 5.20 19.47 3.81
N VAL A 29 5.79 20.35 4.58
CA VAL A 29 5.47 21.78 4.51
C VAL A 29 6.07 22.37 3.25
N ARG A 30 5.25 23.07 2.46
CA ARG A 30 5.70 23.69 1.22
C ARG A 30 6.20 25.12 1.44
N GLY A 31 7.39 25.42 0.92
CA GLY A 31 7.89 26.80 0.78
C GLY A 31 8.36 27.51 2.06
N GLN A 32 8.55 26.82 3.19
CA GLN A 32 8.96 27.45 4.46
C GLN A 32 10.05 26.65 5.17
N TYR A 33 11.27 27.17 5.19
CA TYR A 33 12.46 26.51 5.75
C TYR A 33 12.46 26.31 7.28
N ASN A 34 11.66 27.10 8.02
CA ASN A 34 11.65 27.10 9.49
C ASN A 34 10.33 26.59 10.10
N ALA A 35 9.50 25.90 9.32
CA ALA A 35 8.26 25.35 9.85
C ALA A 35 8.49 23.98 10.51
N ASN A 36 7.77 23.73 11.60
CA ASN A 36 7.73 22.40 12.18
C ASN A 36 7.05 21.43 11.21
N PRO A 37 7.55 20.19 11.07
CA PRO A 37 6.95 19.20 10.17
C PRO A 37 5.53 18.84 10.61
N MET A 38 4.68 18.53 9.62
CA MET A 38 3.36 17.96 9.89
C MET A 38 3.49 16.61 10.57
N GLN A 39 2.59 16.31 11.49
CA GLN A 39 2.63 15.10 12.31
C GLN A 39 1.47 14.18 11.99
N LEU A 40 1.75 12.94 11.59
CA LEU A 40 0.72 11.92 11.51
C LEU A 40 0.33 11.51 12.94
N GLN A 41 -0.90 11.83 13.36
CA GLN A 41 -1.39 11.54 14.71
C GLN A 41 -2.28 10.32 14.77
N GLU A 42 -3.08 10.09 13.71
CA GLU A 42 -4.03 8.99 13.68
C GLU A 42 -3.92 8.24 12.35
N LEU A 43 -4.02 6.93 12.44
CA LEU A 43 -4.03 6.05 11.27
C LEU A 43 -5.11 4.99 11.47
N SER A 44 -6.12 5.01 10.60
CA SER A 44 -7.12 3.96 10.49
C SER A 44 -6.94 3.22 9.17
N MET A 45 -6.78 1.91 9.25
CA MET A 45 -6.56 1.06 8.09
C MET A 45 -7.65 0.01 7.98
N ASP A 46 -8.11 -0.21 6.75
CA ASP A 46 -8.98 -1.35 6.39
C ASP A 46 -8.32 -2.12 5.26
N ILE A 47 -8.06 -3.41 5.48
CA ILE A 47 -7.45 -4.31 4.51
C ILE A 47 -8.47 -5.39 4.16
N LEU A 48 -8.95 -5.37 2.93
CA LEU A 48 -9.84 -6.37 2.38
C LEU A 48 -9.06 -7.30 1.44
N VAL A 49 -8.99 -8.58 1.78
CA VAL A 49 -8.39 -9.62 0.92
C VAL A 49 -9.51 -10.45 0.31
N MET A 50 -9.57 -10.48 -1.01
CA MET A 50 -10.56 -11.25 -1.77
C MET A 50 -9.87 -11.97 -2.92
N GLY A 51 -9.89 -13.28 -2.90
CA GLY A 51 -9.20 -14.10 -3.90
C GLY A 51 -7.69 -13.78 -3.93
N GLN A 52 -7.18 -13.35 -5.08
CA GLN A 52 -5.78 -13.00 -5.31
C GLN A 52 -5.51 -11.48 -5.18
N THR A 53 -6.50 -10.70 -4.77
CA THR A 53 -6.41 -9.24 -4.70
C THR A 53 -6.58 -8.76 -3.27
N ALA A 54 -5.87 -7.71 -2.91
CA ALA A 54 -6.07 -6.97 -1.67
C ALA A 54 -6.35 -5.49 -1.95
N VAL A 55 -7.33 -4.93 -1.26
CA VAL A 55 -7.62 -3.51 -1.24
C VAL A 55 -7.24 -2.98 0.14
N THR A 56 -6.39 -1.97 0.18
CA THR A 56 -5.98 -1.30 1.42
C THR A 56 -6.50 0.11 1.41
N THR A 57 -7.31 0.46 2.39
CA THR A 57 -7.77 1.84 2.65
C THR A 57 -7.06 2.38 3.87
N MET A 58 -6.49 3.57 3.75
CA MET A 58 -5.82 4.28 4.84
C MET A 58 -6.47 5.64 5.03
N GLU A 59 -7.06 5.89 6.19
CA GLU A 59 -7.50 7.21 6.65
C GLU A 59 -6.49 7.73 7.66
N MET A 60 -5.91 8.89 7.38
CA MET A 60 -4.82 9.49 8.12
C MET A 60 -5.21 10.87 8.62
N THR A 61 -4.94 11.17 9.88
CA THR A 61 -5.11 12.50 10.47
C THR A 61 -3.75 13.14 10.69
N PHE A 62 -3.45 14.19 9.92
CA PHE A 62 -2.24 14.99 10.05
C PHE A 62 -2.51 16.24 10.86
N TYR A 63 -1.62 16.55 11.80
CA TYR A 63 -1.65 17.73 12.64
C TYR A 63 -0.60 18.75 12.20
N ASN A 64 -1.01 20.01 12.10
CA ASN A 64 -0.13 21.14 11.87
C ASN A 64 0.29 21.74 13.23
N PRO A 65 1.55 21.56 13.68
CA PRO A 65 2.01 22.12 14.96
C PRO A 65 2.33 23.60 14.91
N ASN A 66 2.25 24.23 13.73
CA ASN A 66 2.56 25.64 13.57
C ASN A 66 1.37 26.53 13.96
N ASP A 67 1.66 27.76 14.36
CA ASP A 67 0.71 28.78 14.79
C ASP A 67 0.00 29.50 13.63
N ARG A 68 0.23 29.06 12.41
CA ARG A 68 -0.30 29.63 11.17
C ARG A 68 -0.82 28.55 10.22
N VAL A 69 -1.70 28.97 9.34
CA VAL A 69 -2.17 28.12 8.24
C VAL A 69 -1.01 27.80 7.29
N MET A 70 -0.86 26.53 6.94
CA MET A 70 0.21 26.04 6.08
C MET A 70 -0.35 25.39 4.82
N GLU A 71 0.48 25.32 3.78
CA GLU A 71 0.28 24.45 2.64
C GLU A 71 1.12 23.18 2.83
N GLY A 72 0.49 22.03 2.69
CA GLY A 72 1.14 20.73 2.75
C GLY A 72 1.28 20.11 1.36
N GLU A 73 2.32 19.34 1.16
CA GLU A 73 2.48 18.42 0.05
C GLU A 73 2.42 16.99 0.59
N PHE A 74 1.30 16.31 0.34
CA PHE A 74 1.12 14.90 0.67
C PHE A 74 1.88 14.05 -0.34
N GLU A 75 2.77 13.20 0.14
CA GLU A 75 3.52 12.25 -0.67
C GLU A 75 3.19 10.83 -0.24
N PHE A 76 2.88 10.00 -1.22
CA PHE A 76 2.53 8.60 -1.01
C PHE A 76 3.29 7.71 -2.00
N PRO A 77 4.39 7.07 -1.56
CA PRO A 77 5.09 6.09 -2.37
C PRO A 77 4.34 4.76 -2.35
N LEU A 78 4.04 4.22 -3.53
CA LEU A 78 3.48 2.89 -3.70
C LEU A 78 4.53 1.90 -4.20
N SER A 79 4.41 0.66 -3.76
CA SER A 79 5.19 -0.45 -4.29
C SER A 79 4.80 -0.77 -5.74
N ASN A 80 5.68 -1.43 -6.48
CA ASN A 80 5.34 -1.92 -7.81
C ASN A 80 4.17 -2.91 -7.72
N GLY A 81 3.21 -2.78 -8.65
CA GLY A 81 2.00 -3.59 -8.67
C GLY A 81 0.89 -3.09 -7.73
N GLN A 82 1.10 -1.96 -7.04
CA GLN A 82 0.04 -1.26 -6.32
C GLN A 82 -0.51 -0.12 -7.16
N GLU A 83 -1.83 0.06 -7.16
CA GLU A 83 -2.51 1.11 -7.92
C GLU A 83 -3.52 1.84 -7.02
N VAL A 84 -3.55 3.17 -7.09
CA VAL A 84 -4.53 3.97 -6.34
C VAL A 84 -5.92 3.75 -6.92
N SER A 85 -6.85 3.33 -6.07
CA SER A 85 -8.26 3.16 -6.43
C SER A 85 -9.17 4.24 -5.83
N ARG A 86 -8.71 4.96 -4.77
CA ARG A 86 -9.53 6.00 -4.11
C ARG A 86 -8.64 7.04 -3.46
N PHE A 87 -9.07 8.30 -3.53
CA PHE A 87 -8.46 9.41 -2.82
C PHE A 87 -9.55 10.37 -2.34
N ALA A 88 -9.48 10.81 -1.08
CA ALA A 88 -10.39 11.79 -0.52
C ALA A 88 -9.68 12.73 0.45
N LEU A 89 -10.13 13.97 0.49
CA LEU A 89 -9.67 14.99 1.43
C LEU A 89 -10.79 15.47 2.32
N ASP A 90 -10.45 15.79 3.55
CA ASP A 90 -11.37 16.48 4.47
C ASP A 90 -11.54 17.94 4.03
N ILE A 91 -12.78 18.30 3.72
CA ILE A 91 -13.19 19.68 3.45
C ILE A 91 -14.34 19.97 4.40
N ASP A 92 -14.14 20.92 5.30
CA ASP A 92 -15.12 21.33 6.33
C ASP A 92 -15.64 20.16 7.19
N GLY A 93 -14.73 19.28 7.63
CA GLY A 93 -15.04 18.14 8.48
C GLY A 93 -15.66 16.94 7.76
N LYS A 94 -15.79 16.99 6.42
CA LYS A 94 -16.31 15.90 5.59
C LYS A 94 -15.29 15.43 4.58
N LEU A 95 -15.07 14.12 4.49
CA LEU A 95 -14.27 13.54 3.42
C LEU A 95 -15.00 13.70 2.09
N ARG A 96 -14.36 14.37 1.14
CA ARG A 96 -14.83 14.53 -0.23
C ARG A 96 -13.94 13.72 -1.16
N GLU A 97 -14.57 12.90 -1.98
CA GLU A 97 -13.89 12.03 -2.94
C GLU A 97 -13.25 12.85 -4.06
N GLY A 98 -12.03 12.47 -4.42
CA GLY A 98 -11.37 12.93 -5.64
C GLY A 98 -12.02 12.33 -6.88
N VAL A 99 -12.08 13.10 -7.94
CA VAL A 99 -12.56 12.64 -9.26
C VAL A 99 -11.35 12.43 -10.15
N VAL A 100 -11.32 11.32 -10.88
CA VAL A 100 -10.28 11.07 -11.89
C VAL A 100 -10.57 11.95 -13.10
N VAL A 101 -9.63 12.84 -13.42
CA VAL A 101 -9.72 13.73 -14.57
C VAL A 101 -8.41 13.72 -15.35
N ASP A 102 -8.46 14.15 -16.61
CA ASP A 102 -7.26 14.39 -17.40
C ASP A 102 -6.32 15.38 -16.67
N LYS A 103 -5.01 15.16 -16.77
CA LYS A 103 -4.00 15.96 -16.05
C LYS A 103 -4.07 17.45 -16.36
N ALA A 104 -4.34 17.81 -17.61
CA ALA A 104 -4.46 19.21 -18.04
C ALA A 104 -5.73 19.85 -17.47
N LEU A 105 -6.86 19.15 -17.54
CA LEU A 105 -8.14 19.59 -16.97
C LEU A 105 -8.06 19.67 -15.44
N GLY A 106 -7.38 18.70 -14.79
CA GLY A 106 -7.17 18.71 -13.35
C GLY A 106 -6.39 19.92 -12.88
N ARG A 107 -5.31 20.31 -13.58
CA ARG A 107 -4.54 21.52 -13.26
C ARG A 107 -5.35 22.78 -13.46
N GLN A 108 -6.08 22.90 -14.56
CA GLN A 108 -6.92 24.06 -14.82
C GLN A 108 -8.01 24.20 -13.75
N ALA A 109 -8.73 23.12 -13.42
CA ALA A 109 -9.73 23.12 -12.36
C ALA A 109 -9.11 23.49 -11.00
N PHE A 110 -7.92 22.97 -10.70
CA PHE A 110 -7.18 23.30 -9.47
C PHE A 110 -6.87 24.81 -9.41
N GLU A 111 -6.32 25.40 -10.47
CA GLU A 111 -5.99 26.82 -10.51
C GLU A 111 -7.24 27.71 -10.37
N ASP A 112 -8.34 27.36 -11.03
CA ASP A 112 -9.59 28.10 -10.99
C ASP A 112 -10.27 28.04 -9.62
N ILE A 113 -10.20 26.90 -8.94
CA ILE A 113 -10.79 26.70 -7.62
C ILE A 113 -9.87 27.26 -6.53
N ALA A 114 -8.55 27.13 -6.65
CA ALA A 114 -7.58 27.73 -5.74
C ALA A 114 -7.71 29.28 -5.70
N ARG A 115 -8.04 29.92 -6.82
CA ARG A 115 -8.37 31.36 -6.86
C ARG A 115 -9.60 31.73 -6.05
N ARG A 116 -10.50 30.77 -5.75
CA ARG A 116 -11.71 30.96 -4.94
C ARG A 116 -11.52 30.60 -3.47
N ASN A 117 -10.29 30.39 -2.99
CA ASN A 117 -9.95 29.93 -1.64
C ASN A 117 -10.62 28.61 -1.22
N VAL A 118 -11.05 27.79 -2.17
CA VAL A 118 -11.53 26.44 -1.93
C VAL A 118 -10.46 25.49 -2.45
N ASP A 119 -10.02 24.53 -1.64
CA ASP A 119 -8.98 23.61 -2.03
C ASP A 119 -9.53 22.38 -2.78
N PRO A 120 -9.28 22.24 -4.06
CA PRO A 120 -9.50 20.99 -4.75
C PRO A 120 -8.25 20.14 -4.60
N GLY A 121 -8.23 19.15 -3.70
CA GLY A 121 -7.11 18.21 -3.64
C GLY A 121 -6.87 17.56 -5.01
N LEU A 122 -5.73 17.83 -5.62
CA LEU A 122 -5.30 17.19 -6.86
C LEU A 122 -4.25 16.14 -6.54
N LEU A 123 -4.57 14.86 -6.79
CA LEU A 123 -3.63 13.76 -6.69
C LEU A 123 -2.97 13.52 -8.05
N GLU A 124 -1.67 13.67 -8.13
CA GLU A 124 -0.86 13.41 -9.32
C GLU A 124 0.03 12.19 -9.13
N LYS A 125 0.10 11.32 -10.15
CA LYS A 125 1.13 10.28 -10.23
C LYS A 125 2.44 10.89 -10.71
N THR A 126 3.52 10.62 -9.99
CA THR A 126 4.88 11.06 -10.31
C THR A 126 5.74 9.86 -10.71
N GLU A 127 7.04 10.04 -10.93
CA GLU A 127 7.95 8.96 -11.31
C GLU A 127 8.04 7.87 -10.23
N GLY A 128 8.28 6.62 -10.65
CA GLY A 128 8.52 5.50 -9.74
C GLY A 128 7.30 5.04 -8.92
N ASN A 129 6.08 5.18 -9.46
CA ASN A 129 4.83 4.83 -8.78
C ASN A 129 4.58 5.63 -7.49
N ASN A 130 5.07 6.87 -7.44
CA ASN A 130 4.80 7.79 -6.35
C ASN A 130 3.57 8.66 -6.68
N PHE A 131 2.86 9.04 -5.64
CA PHE A 131 1.70 9.92 -5.74
C PHE A 131 1.93 11.16 -4.88
N ARG A 132 1.46 12.29 -5.38
CA ARG A 132 1.58 13.59 -4.71
C ARG A 132 0.26 14.32 -4.78
N ALA A 133 -0.12 14.95 -3.65
CA ALA A 133 -1.26 15.87 -3.62
C ALA A 133 -0.91 17.13 -2.82
N ARG A 134 -1.41 18.28 -3.29
CA ARG A 134 -1.37 19.50 -2.48
C ARG A 134 -2.53 19.45 -1.49
N VAL A 135 -2.28 19.86 -0.27
CA VAL A 135 -3.26 19.92 0.82
C VAL A 135 -3.26 21.31 1.43
N TYR A 136 -4.34 22.05 1.21
CA TYR A 136 -4.54 23.40 1.73
C TYR A 136 -6.02 23.62 2.07
N PRO A 137 -6.37 24.37 3.12
CA PRO A 137 -5.50 24.82 4.18
C PRO A 137 -5.19 23.72 5.19
N MET A 138 -3.95 23.67 5.70
CA MET A 138 -3.62 22.96 6.93
C MET A 138 -3.81 23.95 8.07
N PRO A 139 -4.91 23.87 8.86
CA PRO A 139 -5.24 24.89 9.85
C PRO A 139 -4.12 25.07 10.89
N ALA A 140 -3.94 26.30 11.41
CA ALA A 140 -3.00 26.56 12.50
C ALA A 140 -3.38 25.71 13.73
N GLN A 141 -2.41 24.96 14.28
CA GLN A 141 -2.62 24.04 15.42
C GLN A 141 -3.85 23.13 15.24
N GLY A 142 -4.18 22.79 13.99
CA GLY A 142 -5.34 22.03 13.59
C GLY A 142 -4.98 20.76 12.85
N VAL A 143 -6.00 20.02 12.47
CA VAL A 143 -5.86 18.73 11.80
C VAL A 143 -6.49 18.74 10.41
N ARG A 144 -6.00 17.82 9.55
CA ARG A 144 -6.58 17.52 8.25
C ARG A 144 -6.60 16.00 8.05
N ARG A 145 -7.73 15.47 7.61
CA ARG A 145 -7.84 14.05 7.27
C ARG A 145 -7.62 13.84 5.78
N ILE A 146 -6.89 12.79 5.46
CA ILE A 146 -6.62 12.35 4.10
C ILE A 146 -6.94 10.87 4.05
N LEU A 147 -7.68 10.45 3.01
CA LEU A 147 -7.96 9.06 2.74
C LEU A 147 -7.35 8.67 1.39
N ILE A 148 -6.68 7.53 1.37
CA ILE A 148 -6.22 6.89 0.14
C ILE A 148 -6.56 5.40 0.21
N ALA A 149 -6.98 4.84 -0.93
CA ALA A 149 -7.05 3.41 -1.08
C ALA A 149 -6.25 2.98 -2.30
N PHE A 150 -5.66 1.81 -2.22
CA PHE A 150 -4.92 1.19 -3.30
C PHE A 150 -5.17 -0.31 -3.35
N GLU A 151 -5.01 -0.86 -4.52
CA GLU A 151 -5.18 -2.26 -4.83
C GLU A 151 -3.84 -2.91 -5.16
N GLN A 152 -3.69 -4.19 -4.84
CA GLN A 152 -2.55 -4.99 -5.20
C GLN A 152 -2.92 -6.44 -5.41
N GLU A 153 -2.22 -7.13 -6.31
CA GLU A 153 -2.24 -8.58 -6.36
C GLU A 153 -1.41 -9.17 -5.23
N LEU A 154 -1.84 -10.31 -4.69
CA LEU A 154 -1.06 -11.05 -3.71
C LEU A 154 0.15 -11.68 -4.39
N SER A 155 1.32 -11.52 -3.79
CA SER A 155 2.52 -12.22 -4.22
C SER A 155 2.40 -13.71 -3.92
N GLN A 156 3.01 -14.55 -4.76
CA GLN A 156 3.00 -16.00 -4.58
C GLN A 156 4.41 -16.53 -4.37
N LYS A 157 4.59 -17.34 -3.33
CA LYS A 157 5.85 -18.02 -3.06
C LYS A 157 5.58 -19.33 -2.31
N ASP A 158 6.26 -20.40 -2.70
CA ASP A 158 6.24 -21.71 -2.03
C ASP A 158 4.82 -22.26 -1.76
N GLY A 159 3.90 -22.08 -2.74
CA GLY A 159 2.52 -22.55 -2.63
C GLY A 159 1.64 -21.73 -1.68
N ARG A 160 2.06 -20.52 -1.32
CA ARG A 160 1.30 -19.60 -0.46
C ARG A 160 1.14 -18.24 -1.13
N ASP A 161 0.08 -17.53 -0.78
CA ASP A 161 -0.19 -16.16 -1.18
C ASP A 161 0.21 -15.21 -0.05
N PHE A 162 0.82 -14.08 -0.39
CA PHE A 162 1.32 -13.09 0.55
C PHE A 162 0.72 -11.72 0.28
N TYR A 163 0.19 -11.13 1.33
CA TYR A 163 -0.01 -9.69 1.43
C TYR A 163 1.11 -9.10 2.30
N PHE A 164 1.73 -8.03 1.83
CA PHE A 164 2.77 -7.35 2.61
C PHE A 164 2.65 -5.84 2.43
N LEU A 165 2.64 -5.12 3.56
CA LEU A 165 2.63 -3.67 3.62
C LEU A 165 3.71 -3.18 4.59
N PRO A 166 4.82 -2.61 4.08
CA PRO A 166 5.92 -2.11 4.89
C PRO A 166 5.57 -0.71 5.42
N ILE A 167 5.06 -0.62 6.65
CA ILE A 167 4.68 0.61 7.33
C ILE A 167 5.49 0.87 8.61
N ALA A 168 6.39 -0.02 8.97
CA ALA A 168 7.27 0.17 10.12
C ALA A 168 8.13 1.42 9.91
N SER A 169 7.92 2.45 10.71
CA SER A 169 8.56 3.77 10.55
C SER A 169 9.02 4.35 11.88
N GLY A 170 8.63 3.76 13.01
CA GLY A 170 8.86 4.31 14.33
C GLY A 170 7.98 5.52 14.67
N VAL A 171 7.04 5.91 13.80
CA VAL A 171 6.10 7.01 14.07
C VAL A 171 5.20 6.65 15.25
N LYS A 172 5.04 7.60 16.17
CA LYS A 172 4.16 7.48 17.33
C LYS A 172 2.80 8.08 17.00
N LEU A 173 1.78 7.24 17.02
CA LEU A 173 0.40 7.59 16.74
C LEU A 173 -0.38 7.79 18.05
N LYS A 174 -1.27 8.78 18.10
CA LYS A 174 -2.25 8.91 19.18
C LYS A 174 -3.27 7.78 19.13
N HIS A 175 -3.79 7.53 17.91
CA HIS A 175 -4.78 6.48 17.68
C HIS A 175 -4.37 5.64 16.46
N PHE A 176 -4.38 4.33 16.63
CA PHE A 176 -4.17 3.36 15.56
C PHE A 176 -5.35 2.40 15.52
N LYS A 177 -5.94 2.23 14.35
CA LYS A 177 -6.98 1.24 14.09
C LYS A 177 -6.58 0.42 12.87
N LEU A 178 -6.68 -0.90 12.99
CA LEU A 178 -6.52 -1.82 11.87
C LEU A 178 -7.71 -2.77 11.86
N ARG A 179 -8.44 -2.80 10.75
CA ARG A 179 -9.41 -3.82 10.41
C ARG A 179 -8.88 -4.63 9.24
N THR A 180 -8.92 -5.94 9.36
CA THR A 180 -8.54 -6.85 8.27
C THR A 180 -9.68 -7.81 8.02
N GLU A 181 -10.12 -7.92 6.78
CA GLU A 181 -11.15 -8.86 6.34
C GLU A 181 -10.60 -9.75 5.22
N VAL A 182 -10.76 -11.06 5.40
CA VAL A 182 -10.33 -12.07 4.43
C VAL A 182 -11.55 -12.84 3.97
N VAL A 183 -11.96 -12.64 2.71
CA VAL A 183 -13.19 -13.21 2.14
C VAL A 183 -12.91 -14.56 1.49
N SER A 184 -13.81 -15.53 1.72
CA SER A 184 -13.82 -16.85 1.04
C SER A 184 -12.56 -17.68 1.09
N ARG A 185 -11.66 -17.45 2.06
CA ARG A 185 -10.57 -18.37 2.34
C ARG A 185 -10.97 -19.35 3.43
N MET A 186 -10.80 -20.66 3.18
CA MET A 186 -11.58 -21.71 3.82
C MET A 186 -11.21 -22.02 5.27
N VAL A 187 -10.07 -21.59 5.83
CA VAL A 187 -9.65 -22.01 7.19
C VAL A 187 -8.91 -20.88 7.93
N LYS A 188 -9.42 -20.51 9.11
CA LYS A 188 -8.81 -19.51 10.02
C LYS A 188 -7.38 -19.88 10.42
N ALA A 189 -7.12 -21.17 10.66
CA ALA A 189 -5.83 -21.65 11.16
C ALA A 189 -4.66 -21.42 10.18
N ASP A 190 -4.98 -21.15 8.91
CA ASP A 190 -3.98 -21.00 7.85
C ASP A 190 -3.58 -19.54 7.60
N ILE A 191 -4.18 -18.58 8.34
CA ILE A 191 -3.80 -17.15 8.23
C ILE A 191 -2.68 -16.86 9.20
N GLU A 192 -1.45 -16.86 8.71
CA GLU A 192 -0.30 -16.38 9.45
C GLU A 192 -0.20 -14.86 9.33
N ASN A 193 0.22 -14.19 10.39
CA ASN A 193 0.34 -12.73 10.38
C ASN A 193 1.45 -12.21 11.31
N THR A 194 2.01 -11.04 11.00
CA THR A 194 3.13 -10.43 11.73
C THR A 194 2.71 -9.68 13.00
N LEU A 195 1.42 -9.32 13.13
CA LEU A 195 0.89 -8.49 14.22
C LEU A 195 0.14 -9.28 15.29
N GLN A 196 0.13 -10.61 15.20
CA GLN A 196 -0.63 -11.48 16.11
C GLN A 196 -2.14 -11.14 16.10
N LEU A 197 -2.69 -10.89 14.91
CA LEU A 197 -4.10 -10.59 14.70
C LEU A 197 -4.96 -11.82 15.01
N ASN A 198 -6.02 -11.62 15.77
CA ASN A 198 -7.00 -12.67 16.06
C ASN A 198 -8.18 -12.54 15.09
N PHE A 199 -8.36 -13.54 14.23
CA PHE A 199 -9.46 -13.57 13.26
C PHE A 199 -10.68 -14.28 13.84
N GLY A 200 -11.83 -13.58 13.83
CA GLY A 200 -13.16 -14.14 14.08
C GLY A 200 -13.86 -14.46 12.77
N GLN A 201 -14.61 -15.57 12.72
CA GLN A 201 -15.44 -15.88 11.57
C GLN A 201 -16.71 -15.01 11.54
N SER A 202 -17.01 -14.42 10.40
CA SER A 202 -18.23 -13.65 10.15
C SER A 202 -18.79 -14.01 8.78
N ARG A 203 -19.87 -14.79 8.73
CA ARG A 203 -20.47 -15.29 7.50
C ARG A 203 -19.43 -16.00 6.61
N ASN A 204 -19.07 -15.41 5.47
CA ASN A 204 -18.12 -15.94 4.48
C ASN A 204 -16.73 -15.27 4.56
N SER A 205 -16.43 -14.60 5.66
CA SER A 205 -15.15 -13.92 5.86
C SER A 205 -14.57 -14.18 7.25
N TYR A 206 -13.28 -13.91 7.39
CA TYR A 206 -12.58 -13.83 8.65
C TYR A 206 -12.19 -12.39 8.90
N ILE A 207 -12.56 -11.85 10.06
CA ILE A 207 -12.33 -10.45 10.42
C ILE A 207 -11.47 -10.38 11.68
N SER A 208 -10.52 -9.47 11.65
CA SER A 208 -9.75 -9.05 12.82
C SER A 208 -9.81 -7.53 12.94
N GLU A 209 -10.02 -7.03 14.17
CA GLU A 209 -9.95 -5.60 14.48
C GLU A 209 -8.99 -5.38 15.64
N VAL A 210 -8.12 -4.37 15.48
CA VAL A 210 -7.18 -3.92 16.52
C VAL A 210 -7.30 -2.42 16.65
N LYS A 211 -7.40 -1.93 17.89
CA LYS A 211 -7.34 -0.52 18.23
C LYS A 211 -6.28 -0.33 19.30
N LYS A 212 -5.43 0.65 19.12
CA LYS A 212 -4.36 0.99 20.06
C LYS A 212 -4.22 2.49 20.20
N ASP A 213 -4.02 2.94 21.41
CA ASP A 213 -3.70 4.34 21.72
C ASP A 213 -2.22 4.47 22.05
N ASN A 214 -1.63 5.63 21.72
CA ASN A 214 -0.21 5.90 21.94
C ASN A 214 0.71 4.81 21.37
N TYR A 215 0.40 4.36 20.15
CA TYR A 215 1.05 3.24 19.49
C TYR A 215 2.24 3.67 18.65
N THR A 216 3.38 3.00 18.82
CA THR A 216 4.53 3.18 17.91
C THR A 216 4.43 2.18 16.76
N LEU A 217 4.46 2.68 15.54
CA LEU A 217 4.36 1.88 14.32
C LEU A 217 5.71 1.25 13.98
N ASP A 218 6.07 0.20 14.69
CA ASP A 218 7.37 -0.49 14.65
C ASP A 218 7.34 -1.81 13.84
N LYS A 219 6.17 -2.24 13.38
CA LYS A 219 6.00 -3.49 12.63
C LYS A 219 5.33 -3.29 11.29
N ASN A 220 5.77 -4.07 10.32
CA ASN A 220 5.09 -4.18 9.03
C ASN A 220 3.85 -5.08 9.14
N ILE A 221 2.89 -4.89 8.24
CA ILE A 221 1.73 -5.78 8.13
C ILE A 221 2.04 -6.85 7.10
N GLY A 222 2.10 -8.10 7.52
CA GLY A 222 2.24 -9.26 6.67
C GLY A 222 1.14 -10.27 6.95
N LEU A 223 0.50 -10.77 5.92
CA LEU A 223 -0.47 -11.86 5.98
C LEU A 223 -0.06 -12.93 4.98
N THR A 224 -0.16 -14.18 5.40
CA THR A 224 0.17 -15.35 4.56
C THR A 224 -1.02 -16.29 4.53
N PHE A 225 -1.37 -16.76 3.36
CA PHE A 225 -2.52 -17.62 3.12
C PHE A 225 -2.12 -18.85 2.32
N PRO A 226 -2.82 -19.99 2.45
CA PRO A 226 -2.74 -21.06 1.47
C PRO A 226 -3.08 -20.54 0.08
N LYS A 227 -2.37 -21.01 -0.94
CA LYS A 227 -2.69 -20.71 -2.32
C LYS A 227 -4.09 -21.18 -2.67
N ILE A 228 -4.82 -20.36 -3.42
CA ILE A 228 -6.11 -20.79 -4.00
C ILE A 228 -5.81 -21.63 -5.22
N ASP A 229 -6.11 -22.92 -5.14
CA ASP A 229 -5.89 -23.93 -6.19
C ASP A 229 -7.16 -24.30 -6.97
N LYS A 230 -8.32 -23.84 -6.51
CA LYS A 230 -9.62 -24.12 -7.15
C LYS A 230 -10.24 -22.84 -7.71
N PRO A 231 -10.96 -22.94 -8.83
CA PRO A 231 -11.73 -21.82 -9.34
C PRO A 231 -12.70 -21.29 -8.29
N GLN A 232 -12.75 -19.98 -8.14
CA GLN A 232 -13.68 -19.29 -7.25
C GLN A 232 -14.50 -18.28 -8.03
N LEU A 233 -15.80 -18.23 -7.74
CA LEU A 233 -16.72 -17.23 -8.24
C LEU A 233 -17.42 -16.58 -7.06
N LEU A 234 -17.25 -15.27 -6.91
CA LEU A 234 -17.91 -14.49 -5.88
C LEU A 234 -18.85 -13.50 -6.55
N THR A 235 -20.03 -13.33 -5.96
CA THR A 235 -21.02 -12.38 -6.43
C THR A 235 -21.39 -11.42 -5.29
N ALA A 236 -21.64 -10.17 -5.63
CA ALA A 236 -22.14 -9.15 -4.72
C ALA A 236 -23.15 -8.28 -5.45
N SER A 237 -24.09 -7.68 -4.71
CA SER A 237 -25.06 -6.74 -5.26
C SER A 237 -25.05 -5.46 -4.43
N LYS A 238 -25.16 -4.31 -5.11
CA LYS A 238 -25.28 -3.00 -4.48
C LYS A 238 -26.33 -2.17 -5.24
N GLY A 239 -27.46 -1.95 -4.61
CA GLY A 239 -28.61 -1.35 -5.30
C GLY A 239 -29.09 -2.23 -6.45
N THR A 240 -29.15 -1.70 -7.66
CA THR A 240 -29.50 -2.40 -8.90
C THR A 240 -28.30 -3.13 -9.56
N ASP A 241 -27.09 -2.82 -9.11
CA ASP A 241 -25.85 -3.32 -9.73
C ASP A 241 -25.46 -4.68 -9.15
N SER A 242 -25.02 -5.57 -10.02
CA SER A 242 -24.47 -6.87 -9.65
C SER A 242 -22.99 -6.95 -10.07
N TYR A 243 -22.16 -7.40 -9.15
CA TYR A 243 -20.72 -7.53 -9.33
C TYR A 243 -20.33 -8.99 -9.29
N LEU A 244 -19.40 -9.36 -10.14
CA LEU A 244 -18.86 -10.71 -10.26
C LEU A 244 -17.33 -10.64 -10.11
N TYR A 245 -16.78 -11.46 -9.23
CA TYR A 245 -15.35 -11.70 -9.13
C TYR A 245 -15.07 -13.17 -9.44
N GLY A 246 -14.23 -13.43 -10.45
CA GLY A 246 -13.81 -14.78 -10.85
C GLY A 246 -12.29 -14.95 -10.68
N ASN A 247 -11.88 -16.05 -10.04
CA ASN A 247 -10.49 -16.47 -9.98
C ASN A 247 -10.38 -17.89 -10.53
N ILE A 248 -9.52 -18.07 -11.54
CA ILE A 248 -9.28 -19.38 -12.18
C ILE A 248 -7.81 -19.72 -11.98
N ALA A 249 -7.55 -20.76 -11.19
CA ALA A 249 -6.21 -21.33 -11.09
C ALA A 249 -5.90 -22.10 -12.39
N LEU A 250 -4.95 -21.61 -13.15
CA LEU A 250 -4.44 -22.34 -14.32
C LEU A 250 -3.52 -23.46 -13.84
N GLU A 251 -3.77 -24.67 -14.29
CA GLU A 251 -2.83 -25.77 -14.09
C GLU A 251 -1.50 -25.44 -14.78
N LYS A 252 -0.42 -25.69 -14.06
CA LYS A 252 0.91 -25.52 -14.61
C LYS A 252 1.08 -26.55 -15.72
N GLN A 253 0.87 -26.15 -16.97
CA GLN A 253 1.25 -27.02 -18.09
C GLN A 253 2.72 -27.35 -17.92
N SER A 254 3.06 -28.62 -18.07
CA SER A 254 4.46 -29.05 -18.13
C SER A 254 5.16 -28.18 -19.19
N LEU A 255 6.05 -27.30 -18.73
CA LEU A 255 6.82 -26.48 -19.65
C LEU A 255 7.52 -27.44 -20.60
N ARG A 256 7.19 -27.39 -21.89
CA ARG A 256 8.05 -28.00 -22.91
C ARG A 256 9.47 -27.52 -22.61
N GLU A 257 10.41 -28.44 -22.49
CA GLU A 257 11.83 -28.07 -22.40
C GLU A 257 12.11 -27.02 -23.48
N LYS A 258 12.38 -25.81 -23.03
CA LYS A 258 12.76 -24.75 -23.99
C LYS A 258 14.07 -25.19 -24.61
N GLU A 259 14.10 -25.38 -25.91
CA GLU A 259 15.35 -25.56 -26.62
C GLU A 259 16.28 -24.39 -26.25
N LYS A 260 17.49 -24.73 -25.82
CA LYS A 260 18.47 -23.71 -25.47
C LYS A 260 18.77 -22.89 -26.74
N PRO A 261 18.77 -21.56 -26.64
CA PRO A 261 19.03 -20.72 -27.80
C PRO A 261 20.44 -21.03 -28.34
N LYS A 262 20.57 -21.29 -29.65
CA LYS A 262 21.86 -21.55 -30.32
C LYS A 262 22.71 -20.29 -30.42
N ARG A 263 22.12 -19.11 -30.29
CA ARG A 263 22.79 -17.80 -30.33
C ARG A 263 22.13 -16.89 -29.33
N ILE A 264 22.94 -16.18 -28.54
CA ILE A 264 22.49 -15.22 -27.55
C ILE A 264 23.09 -13.87 -27.91
N GLY A 265 22.29 -12.85 -28.13
CA GLY A 265 22.73 -11.46 -28.26
C GLY A 265 22.65 -10.78 -26.89
N ILE A 266 23.70 -10.08 -26.50
CA ILE A 266 23.78 -9.33 -25.27
C ILE A 266 23.75 -7.84 -25.59
N LEU A 267 22.77 -7.12 -25.10
CA LEU A 267 22.74 -5.68 -25.15
C LEU A 267 23.30 -5.14 -23.82
N TRP A 268 24.44 -4.48 -23.91
CA TRP A 268 25.14 -3.95 -22.76
C TRP A 268 24.90 -2.44 -22.64
N ASP A 269 24.35 -2.00 -21.52
CA ASP A 269 24.18 -0.56 -21.25
C ASP A 269 25.51 0.07 -20.83
N CYS A 270 26.03 0.96 -21.68
CA CYS A 270 27.25 1.74 -21.46
C CYS A 270 26.95 3.23 -21.17
N SER A 271 25.72 3.56 -20.75
CA SER A 271 25.37 4.93 -20.39
C SER A 271 26.12 5.41 -19.15
N SER A 272 26.20 6.72 -18.94
CA SER A 272 26.87 7.30 -17.77
C SER A 272 26.24 6.90 -16.43
N SER A 273 24.99 6.50 -16.40
CA SER A 273 24.32 5.95 -15.21
C SER A 273 24.89 4.60 -14.79
N SER A 274 25.52 3.86 -15.72
CA SER A 274 26.12 2.55 -15.45
C SER A 274 27.45 2.62 -14.67
N GLN A 275 28.05 3.79 -14.48
CA GLN A 275 29.35 3.97 -13.80
C GLN A 275 29.38 3.46 -12.34
N LYS A 276 28.22 3.33 -11.70
CA LYS A 276 28.08 2.82 -10.31
C LYS A 276 27.88 1.31 -10.23
N ARG A 277 27.88 0.60 -11.36
CA ARG A 277 27.65 -0.85 -11.44
C ARG A 277 28.97 -1.61 -11.19
N ASP A 278 28.85 -2.79 -10.60
CA ASP A 278 29.98 -3.72 -10.41
C ASP A 278 30.14 -4.59 -11.66
N PHE A 279 30.85 -4.06 -12.67
CA PHE A 279 31.07 -4.74 -13.93
C PHE A 279 31.79 -6.09 -13.76
N ALA A 280 32.64 -6.24 -12.75
CA ALA A 280 33.32 -7.50 -12.50
C ALA A 280 32.35 -8.63 -12.14
N LYS A 281 31.35 -8.33 -11.30
CA LYS A 281 30.29 -9.30 -10.98
C LYS A 281 29.36 -9.57 -12.15
N GLU A 282 29.07 -8.55 -12.95
CA GLU A 282 28.21 -8.70 -14.13
C GLU A 282 28.89 -9.57 -15.21
N PHE A 283 30.16 -9.37 -15.45
CA PHE A 283 30.92 -10.22 -16.38
C PHE A 283 31.09 -11.66 -15.88
N ALA A 284 31.12 -11.88 -14.57
CA ALA A 284 31.20 -13.23 -14.01
C ALA A 284 29.90 -14.04 -14.20
N LEU A 285 28.79 -13.40 -14.55
CA LEU A 285 27.49 -14.02 -14.82
C LEU A 285 27.33 -14.40 -16.32
N LEU A 286 28.18 -13.88 -17.22
CA LEU A 286 28.16 -14.14 -18.64
C LEU A 286 29.01 -15.35 -19.00
#